data_94b7477cdd4e9e00431f04acb08963e9
#
_entry.id   94b7477cdd4e9e00431f04acb08963e9
#
_cell.length_a   1.000
_cell.length_b   1.000
_cell.length_c   1.000
_cell.angle_alpha   90.00
_cell.angle_beta   90.00
_cell.angle_gamma   90.00
#
_symmetry.space_group_name_H-M   'P 1'
#
loop_
_entity.id
_entity.type
_entity.pdbx_description
1 polymer ?
#
loop_
_entity_poly.entity_id
_entity_poly.type
_entity_poly.pdbx_seq_one_letter_code
_entity_poly.pdbx_strand_id
1 'polypeptide(L)'
;MRDLGSSRYVAQSSSVIFYFPGFPSMSKAQSPSRLAVMLAFGLVYLFWGSTYLAIDIAVQTIPPALMCGIRFSIAGVVMLAVCAAMGRKILYSAQQIALACVVGILLLMGGNLTLSWAEQTVPSGLAALIVAITPLWFLVLDSVLLGHHRISGRGKAGLGMGLVGLMVLFWPELHTTTAMGRRELAACVGLLGGSFLWALGSVLSKRWQSGMDVFSATGWQVAAAGAANFLFAASFEDVSRVRWTMRGVSAVLYLVVCGSWIGYTAYIWLLEHVPTSKVSTYAYVNPVVAVFLGWLILHERVDRFIAMGSVIVVLSVILVTSAKVKATAVLEKAPPVEVG
;
A
#
# COMPACT_ATOMS: atom_id res chain seq x y z
N MET A 1 64.07 -22.52 16.28
CA MET A 1 63.00 -23.48 16.67
C MET A 1 61.66 -22.83 16.42
N ARG A 2 60.88 -23.46 15.60
CA ARG A 2 59.63 -22.98 15.00
C ARG A 2 58.51 -22.97 16.04
N ASP A 3 57.71 -21.89 16.08
CA ASP A 3 56.43 -21.93 16.78
C ASP A 3 55.32 -21.71 15.79
N LEU A 4 54.38 -22.68 15.79
CA LEU A 4 53.33 -22.85 14.85
C LEU A 4 52.09 -22.02 15.30
N GLY A 5 51.60 -21.16 14.40
CA GLY A 5 50.42 -20.37 14.61
C GLY A 5 49.11 -21.17 14.67
N SER A 6 48.27 -20.80 15.61
CA SER A 6 46.88 -21.23 15.68
C SER A 6 45.99 -20.29 14.87
N SER A 7 45.60 -20.75 13.69
CA SER A 7 44.59 -20.09 12.85
C SER A 7 43.19 -20.23 13.48
N ARG A 8 42.63 -19.17 14.00
CA ARG A 8 41.19 -19.12 14.40
C ARG A 8 40.38 -18.79 13.15
N TYR A 9 39.67 -19.79 12.65
CA TYR A 9 38.62 -19.53 11.67
C TYR A 9 37.48 -18.77 12.32
N VAL A 10 37.32 -17.48 11.93
CA VAL A 10 36.10 -16.72 12.19
C VAL A 10 35.17 -17.00 11.03
N ALA A 11 34.09 -17.72 11.30
CA ALA A 11 33.00 -17.92 10.35
C ALA A 11 32.35 -16.55 10.05
N GLN A 12 32.66 -16.00 8.87
CA GLN A 12 31.91 -14.89 8.30
C GLN A 12 30.55 -15.41 7.83
N SER A 13 29.50 -15.02 8.52
CA SER A 13 28.13 -15.16 8.03
C SER A 13 27.96 -14.27 6.79
N SER A 14 27.98 -14.91 5.62
CA SER A 14 27.78 -14.25 4.32
C SER A 14 26.30 -13.84 4.20
N SER A 15 25.97 -12.65 4.67
CA SER A 15 24.77 -11.96 4.22
C SER A 15 25.00 -11.53 2.77
N VAL A 16 24.37 -12.21 1.83
CA VAL A 16 24.37 -11.85 0.41
C VAL A 16 23.62 -10.50 0.26
N ILE A 17 24.37 -9.41 0.39
CA ILE A 17 23.89 -8.08 0.01
C ILE A 17 24.04 -8.04 -1.50
N PHE A 18 22.93 -8.12 -2.24
CA PHE A 18 22.93 -7.80 -3.66
C PHE A 18 23.20 -6.30 -3.82
N TYR A 19 24.48 -5.96 -4.01
CA TYR A 19 24.93 -4.63 -4.34
C TYR A 19 24.74 -4.44 -5.85
N PHE A 20 23.80 -3.59 -6.26
CA PHE A 20 23.69 -3.15 -7.64
C PHE A 20 24.57 -1.92 -7.83
N PRO A 21 25.73 -2.00 -8.51
CA PRO A 21 26.57 -0.84 -8.80
C PRO A 21 25.89 -0.01 -9.89
N GLY A 22 25.66 1.29 -9.62
CA GLY A 22 25.22 2.23 -10.65
C GLY A 22 24.14 3.24 -10.26
N PHE A 23 23.74 3.35 -9.01
CA PHE A 23 22.83 4.42 -8.60
C PHE A 23 23.60 5.66 -8.14
N PRO A 24 23.32 6.85 -8.72
CA PRO A 24 23.93 8.09 -8.28
C PRO A 24 23.53 8.42 -6.84
N SER A 25 24.48 8.85 -6.03
CA SER A 25 24.24 9.34 -4.67
C SER A 25 23.25 10.50 -4.70
N MET A 26 22.18 10.39 -3.89
CA MET A 26 21.13 11.39 -3.82
C MET A 26 21.65 12.75 -3.38
N SER A 27 21.40 13.78 -4.19
CA SER A 27 21.33 15.17 -3.74
C SER A 27 20.42 15.25 -2.50
N LYS A 28 20.84 16.03 -1.49
CA LYS A 28 20.03 16.29 -0.27
C LYS A 28 18.66 16.87 -0.66
N ALA A 29 17.66 16.00 -0.82
CA ALA A 29 16.28 16.45 -0.99
C ALA A 29 15.87 17.20 0.29
N GLN A 30 15.37 18.41 0.13
CA GLN A 30 14.81 19.18 1.24
C GLN A 30 13.72 18.37 1.92
N SER A 31 13.78 18.28 3.24
CA SER A 31 12.72 17.56 3.99
C SER A 31 11.36 18.22 3.70
N PRO A 32 10.34 17.41 3.38
CA PRO A 32 9.02 17.95 3.01
C PRO A 32 8.44 18.75 4.17
N SER A 33 7.65 19.79 3.85
CA SER A 33 6.97 20.56 4.88
C SER A 33 5.97 19.68 5.65
N ARG A 34 5.80 19.94 6.94
CA ARG A 34 4.82 19.21 7.77
C ARG A 34 3.41 19.29 7.17
N LEU A 35 3.05 20.46 6.63
CA LEU A 35 1.75 20.66 5.98
C LEU A 35 1.57 19.74 4.77
N ALA A 36 2.59 19.61 3.89
CA ALA A 36 2.51 18.72 2.73
C ALA A 36 2.31 17.26 3.15
N VAL A 37 3.02 16.81 4.20
CA VAL A 37 2.84 15.45 4.74
C VAL A 37 1.43 15.26 5.30
N MET A 38 0.92 16.22 6.07
CA MET A 38 -0.43 16.14 6.64
C MET A 38 -1.50 16.13 5.54
N LEU A 39 -1.37 16.99 4.52
CA LEU A 39 -2.28 17.01 3.37
C LEU A 39 -2.25 15.67 2.62
N ALA A 40 -1.07 15.10 2.36
CA ALA A 40 -0.95 13.83 1.67
C ALA A 40 -1.61 12.68 2.47
N PHE A 41 -1.43 12.63 3.80
CA PHE A 41 -2.16 11.69 4.65
C PHE A 41 -3.66 11.90 4.59
N GLY A 42 -4.12 13.15 4.68
CA GLY A 42 -5.54 13.49 4.59
C GLY A 42 -6.18 13.03 3.27
N LEU A 43 -5.48 13.25 2.15
CA LEU A 43 -5.92 12.78 0.83
C LEU A 43 -6.01 11.26 0.76
N VAL A 44 -4.99 10.54 1.24
CA VAL A 44 -5.01 9.07 1.27
C VAL A 44 -6.15 8.56 2.15
N TYR A 45 -6.30 9.07 3.36
CA TYR A 45 -7.32 8.62 4.30
C TYR A 45 -8.74 8.85 3.78
N LEU A 46 -9.00 10.07 3.26
CA LEU A 46 -10.33 10.43 2.77
C LEU A 46 -10.68 9.64 1.50
N PHE A 47 -9.82 9.74 0.49
CA PHE A 47 -10.15 9.14 -0.80
C PHE A 47 -10.11 7.62 -0.76
N TRP A 48 -9.12 7.00 -0.11
CA TRP A 48 -9.10 5.55 -0.05
C TRP A 48 -10.15 4.96 0.91
N GLY A 49 -10.50 5.68 1.97
CA GLY A 49 -11.63 5.29 2.81
C GLY A 49 -12.95 5.25 2.05
N SER A 50 -13.15 6.17 1.09
CA SER A 50 -14.36 6.21 0.25
C SER A 50 -14.30 5.28 -0.97
N THR A 51 -13.11 4.76 -1.36
CA THR A 51 -13.01 3.87 -2.53
C THR A 51 -13.65 2.50 -2.30
N TYR A 52 -13.75 2.00 -1.07
CA TYR A 52 -14.44 0.74 -0.78
C TYR A 52 -15.88 0.75 -1.30
N LEU A 53 -16.63 1.79 -0.95
CA LEU A 53 -18.00 1.96 -1.46
C LEU A 53 -18.04 2.07 -3.01
N ALA A 54 -17.10 2.80 -3.60
CA ALA A 54 -17.07 2.96 -5.05
C ALA A 54 -16.68 1.66 -5.77
N ILE A 55 -15.77 0.85 -5.20
CA ILE A 55 -15.43 -0.48 -5.74
C ILE A 55 -16.65 -1.40 -5.65
N ASP A 56 -17.31 -1.49 -4.50
CA ASP A 56 -18.51 -2.31 -4.31
C ASP A 56 -19.58 -1.97 -5.36
N ILE A 57 -19.90 -0.69 -5.55
CA ILE A 57 -20.85 -0.26 -6.59
C ILE A 57 -20.40 -0.67 -8.00
N ALA A 58 -19.12 -0.55 -8.32
CA ALA A 58 -18.62 -0.84 -9.64
C ALA A 58 -18.65 -2.36 -9.96
N VAL A 59 -18.21 -3.21 -9.01
CA VAL A 59 -18.10 -4.66 -9.22
C VAL A 59 -19.45 -5.39 -9.26
N GLN A 60 -20.55 -4.73 -8.87
CA GLN A 60 -21.90 -5.26 -9.04
C GLN A 60 -22.31 -5.38 -10.52
N THR A 61 -21.70 -4.57 -11.38
CA THR A 61 -22.09 -4.50 -12.80
C THR A 61 -20.92 -4.68 -13.78
N ILE A 62 -19.69 -4.59 -13.30
CA ILE A 62 -18.47 -4.71 -14.11
C ILE A 62 -17.56 -5.74 -13.45
N PRO A 63 -17.07 -6.78 -14.16
CA PRO A 63 -16.12 -7.74 -13.61
C PRO A 63 -14.88 -7.05 -13.02
N PRO A 64 -14.36 -7.51 -11.87
CA PRO A 64 -13.33 -6.80 -11.11
C PRO A 64 -12.04 -6.50 -11.87
N ALA A 65 -11.51 -7.48 -12.62
CA ALA A 65 -10.28 -7.25 -13.37
C ALA A 65 -10.51 -6.30 -14.56
N LEU A 66 -11.65 -6.38 -15.21
CA LEU A 66 -12.02 -5.44 -16.25
C LEU A 66 -12.20 -4.02 -15.67
N MET A 67 -12.87 -3.88 -14.53
CA MET A 67 -13.00 -2.60 -13.83
C MET A 67 -11.63 -2.03 -13.47
N CYS A 68 -10.74 -2.82 -12.88
CA CYS A 68 -9.38 -2.40 -12.56
C CYS A 68 -8.58 -2.06 -13.83
N GLY A 69 -8.73 -2.85 -14.91
CA GLY A 69 -8.10 -2.62 -16.19
C GLY A 69 -8.49 -1.26 -16.79
N ILE A 70 -9.79 -0.96 -16.86
CA ILE A 70 -10.32 0.33 -17.35
C ILE A 70 -9.80 1.47 -16.45
N ARG A 71 -10.02 1.35 -15.13
CA ARG A 71 -9.62 2.37 -14.16
C ARG A 71 -8.15 2.74 -14.26
N PHE A 72 -7.27 1.73 -14.19
CA PHE A 72 -5.84 1.97 -14.14
C PHE A 72 -5.25 2.33 -15.50
N SER A 73 -5.78 1.81 -16.62
CA SER A 73 -5.33 2.22 -17.94
C SER A 73 -5.65 3.68 -18.23
N ILE A 74 -6.88 4.11 -17.96
CA ILE A 74 -7.27 5.53 -18.10
C ILE A 74 -6.39 6.40 -17.19
N ALA A 75 -6.27 6.03 -15.90
CA ALA A 75 -5.52 6.83 -14.95
C ALA A 75 -4.03 6.92 -15.33
N GLY A 76 -3.39 5.80 -15.68
CA GLY A 76 -1.97 5.75 -16.00
C GLY A 76 -1.63 6.48 -17.30
N VAL A 77 -2.41 6.25 -18.36
CA VAL A 77 -2.19 6.91 -19.67
C VAL A 77 -2.36 8.43 -19.55
N VAL A 78 -3.45 8.88 -18.92
CA VAL A 78 -3.67 10.33 -18.75
C VAL A 78 -2.60 10.94 -17.85
N MET A 79 -2.16 10.25 -16.78
CA MET A 79 -1.09 10.74 -15.92
C MET A 79 0.23 10.91 -16.67
N LEU A 80 0.62 9.94 -17.50
CA LEU A 80 1.82 10.04 -18.33
C LEU A 80 1.66 11.15 -19.39
N ALA A 81 0.49 11.28 -20.02
CA ALA A 81 0.21 12.36 -20.96
C ALA A 81 0.31 13.74 -20.30
N VAL A 82 -0.25 13.91 -19.11
CA VAL A 82 -0.13 15.16 -18.33
C VAL A 82 1.32 15.43 -17.95
N CYS A 83 2.09 14.44 -17.51
CA CYS A 83 3.51 14.59 -17.22
C CYS A 83 4.27 15.07 -18.48
N ALA A 84 4.01 14.47 -19.63
CA ALA A 84 4.62 14.88 -20.90
C ALA A 84 4.24 16.32 -21.30
N ALA A 85 2.96 16.68 -21.20
CA ALA A 85 2.47 18.01 -21.51
C ALA A 85 3.05 19.09 -20.57
N MET A 86 3.37 18.72 -19.31
CA MET A 86 4.05 19.60 -18.35
C MET A 86 5.58 19.64 -18.54
N GLY A 87 6.13 19.01 -19.60
CA GLY A 87 7.57 18.93 -19.84
C GLY A 87 8.33 18.05 -18.85
N ARG A 88 7.65 17.22 -18.06
CA ARG A 88 8.31 16.27 -17.15
C ARG A 88 8.90 15.11 -17.95
N LYS A 89 10.03 14.60 -17.48
CA LYS A 89 10.65 13.42 -18.08
C LYS A 89 9.75 12.18 -17.84
N ILE A 90 9.28 11.57 -18.93
CA ILE A 90 8.51 10.31 -18.88
C ILE A 90 9.28 9.12 -19.41
N LEU A 91 10.31 9.34 -20.23
CA LEU A 91 11.17 8.29 -20.77
C LEU A 91 12.38 8.12 -19.85
N TYR A 92 12.51 6.94 -19.31
CA TYR A 92 13.60 6.52 -18.44
C TYR A 92 14.27 5.27 -19.00
N SER A 93 15.30 4.75 -18.37
CA SER A 93 15.90 3.49 -18.78
C SER A 93 14.88 2.34 -18.69
N ALA A 94 15.05 1.33 -19.56
CA ALA A 94 14.17 0.15 -19.54
C ALA A 94 14.11 -0.50 -18.15
N GLN A 95 15.23 -0.51 -17.41
CA GLN A 95 15.30 -1.05 -16.07
C GLN A 95 14.44 -0.24 -15.07
N GLN A 96 14.52 1.10 -15.12
CA GLN A 96 13.71 1.96 -14.23
C GLN A 96 12.21 1.78 -14.50
N ILE A 97 11.82 1.76 -15.78
CA ILE A 97 10.42 1.52 -16.17
C ILE A 97 9.98 0.13 -15.73
N ALA A 98 10.78 -0.92 -15.98
CA ALA A 98 10.45 -2.28 -15.57
C ALA A 98 10.24 -2.41 -14.05
N LEU A 99 11.11 -1.79 -13.24
CA LEU A 99 10.95 -1.77 -11.79
C LEU A 99 9.66 -1.06 -11.36
N ALA A 100 9.34 0.08 -11.99
CA ALA A 100 8.09 0.78 -11.73
C ALA A 100 6.87 -0.09 -12.11
N CYS A 101 6.91 -0.76 -13.28
CA CYS A 101 5.85 -1.68 -13.71
C CYS A 101 5.65 -2.84 -12.74
N VAL A 102 6.73 -3.47 -12.26
CA VAL A 102 6.64 -4.56 -11.25
C VAL A 102 5.98 -4.06 -9.97
N VAL A 103 6.38 -2.89 -9.48
CA VAL A 103 5.74 -2.27 -8.31
C VAL A 103 4.25 -2.05 -8.55
N GLY A 104 3.88 -1.49 -9.69
CA GLY A 104 2.47 -1.27 -10.06
C GLY A 104 1.66 -2.56 -10.10
N ILE A 105 2.20 -3.62 -10.70
CA ILE A 105 1.55 -4.93 -10.76
C ILE A 105 1.36 -5.52 -9.35
N LEU A 106 2.37 -5.46 -8.50
CA LEU A 106 2.26 -5.97 -7.12
C LEU A 106 1.18 -5.23 -6.33
N LEU A 107 1.16 -3.91 -6.40
CA LEU A 107 0.21 -3.07 -5.67
C LEU A 107 -1.21 -3.17 -6.24
N LEU A 108 -1.36 -2.90 -7.53
CA LEU A 108 -2.65 -2.61 -8.13
C LEU A 108 -3.30 -3.83 -8.80
N MET A 109 -2.52 -4.82 -9.25
CA MET A 109 -3.06 -6.11 -9.65
C MET A 109 -3.03 -7.08 -8.45
N GLY A 110 -1.90 -7.26 -7.79
CA GLY A 110 -1.81 -8.16 -6.64
C GLY A 110 -2.70 -7.75 -5.47
N GLY A 111 -2.64 -6.49 -5.06
CA GLY A 111 -3.41 -5.98 -3.92
C GLY A 111 -4.82 -5.55 -4.27
N ASN A 112 -4.97 -4.59 -5.20
CA ASN A 112 -6.28 -3.95 -5.44
C ASN A 112 -7.26 -4.83 -6.22
N LEU A 113 -6.81 -5.62 -7.22
CA LEU A 113 -7.70 -6.58 -7.89
C LEU A 113 -8.19 -7.64 -6.91
N THR A 114 -7.32 -8.15 -6.03
CA THR A 114 -7.71 -9.15 -5.02
C THR A 114 -8.77 -8.59 -4.08
N LEU A 115 -8.65 -7.32 -3.67
CA LEU A 115 -9.68 -6.64 -2.88
C LEU A 115 -11.00 -6.55 -3.68
N SER A 116 -10.94 -6.05 -4.91
CA SER A 116 -12.13 -5.89 -5.76
C SER A 116 -12.82 -7.23 -6.06
N TRP A 117 -12.06 -8.31 -6.19
CA TRP A 117 -12.60 -9.65 -6.36
C TRP A 117 -13.26 -10.18 -5.07
N ALA A 118 -12.62 -9.95 -3.92
CA ALA A 118 -13.13 -10.41 -2.63
C ALA A 118 -14.44 -9.70 -2.24
N GLU A 119 -14.59 -8.41 -2.55
CA GLU A 119 -15.80 -7.62 -2.25
C GLU A 119 -17.06 -8.12 -3.00
N GLN A 120 -16.92 -9.03 -3.96
CA GLN A 120 -18.09 -9.71 -4.55
C GLN A 120 -18.74 -10.74 -3.59
N THR A 121 -18.03 -11.22 -2.58
CA THR A 121 -18.50 -12.32 -1.70
C THR A 121 -18.26 -12.05 -0.22
N VAL A 122 -17.30 -11.20 0.10
CA VAL A 122 -16.95 -10.84 1.48
C VAL A 122 -17.48 -9.44 1.76
N PRO A 123 -18.23 -9.23 2.84
CA PRO A 123 -18.68 -7.90 3.24
C PRO A 123 -17.49 -6.93 3.37
N SER A 124 -17.67 -5.69 2.92
CA SER A 124 -16.62 -4.67 2.90
C SER A 124 -15.95 -4.45 4.27
N GLY A 125 -16.73 -4.56 5.37
CA GLY A 125 -16.20 -4.49 6.73
C GLY A 125 -15.21 -5.61 7.05
N LEU A 126 -15.54 -6.86 6.72
CA LEU A 126 -14.65 -8.00 6.94
C LEU A 126 -13.42 -7.93 6.03
N ALA A 127 -13.59 -7.50 4.77
CA ALA A 127 -12.47 -7.25 3.86
C ALA A 127 -11.52 -6.18 4.42
N ALA A 128 -12.04 -5.06 4.92
CA ALA A 128 -11.26 -4.00 5.56
C ALA A 128 -10.51 -4.50 6.81
N LEU A 129 -11.13 -5.35 7.64
CA LEU A 129 -10.50 -5.95 8.82
C LEU A 129 -9.32 -6.86 8.41
N ILE A 130 -9.49 -7.68 7.37
CA ILE A 130 -8.41 -8.56 6.89
C ILE A 130 -7.27 -7.73 6.29
N VAL A 131 -7.57 -6.73 5.48
CA VAL A 131 -6.56 -5.83 4.89
C VAL A 131 -5.82 -5.03 5.96
N ALA A 132 -6.42 -4.80 7.13
CA ALA A 132 -5.79 -4.11 8.25
C ALA A 132 -4.59 -4.86 8.85
N ILE A 133 -4.30 -6.09 8.43
CA ILE A 133 -3.03 -6.77 8.72
C ILE A 133 -1.83 -6.12 7.99
N THR A 134 -2.08 -5.32 6.96
CA THR A 134 -1.06 -4.68 6.12
C THR A 134 0.08 -4.01 6.91
N PRO A 135 -0.16 -3.25 7.99
CA PRO A 135 0.92 -2.68 8.80
C PRO A 135 1.85 -3.72 9.44
N LEU A 136 1.37 -4.94 9.71
CA LEU A 136 2.22 -6.03 10.20
C LEU A 136 3.12 -6.57 9.08
N TRP A 137 2.60 -6.70 7.85
CA TRP A 137 3.42 -7.02 6.68
C TRP A 137 4.51 -5.97 6.45
N PHE A 138 4.18 -4.69 6.56
CA PHE A 138 5.17 -3.62 6.48
C PHE A 138 6.26 -3.76 7.54
N LEU A 139 5.87 -4.08 8.78
CA LEU A 139 6.83 -4.27 9.88
C LEU A 139 7.83 -5.39 9.57
N VAL A 140 7.34 -6.54 9.07
CA VAL A 140 8.16 -7.70 8.73
C VAL A 140 9.06 -7.39 7.53
N LEU A 141 8.46 -6.91 6.43
CA LEU A 141 9.17 -6.65 5.18
C LEU A 141 10.19 -5.51 5.32
N ASP A 142 9.87 -4.46 6.07
CA ASP A 142 10.76 -3.34 6.33
C ASP A 142 12.01 -3.81 7.12
N SER A 143 11.81 -4.68 8.11
CA SER A 143 12.91 -5.24 8.89
C SER A 143 13.80 -6.17 8.07
N VAL A 144 13.22 -6.97 7.18
CA VAL A 144 13.95 -7.98 6.36
C VAL A 144 14.61 -7.34 5.15
N LEU A 145 13.90 -6.46 4.43
CA LEU A 145 14.35 -5.91 3.13
C LEU A 145 15.10 -4.59 3.24
N LEU A 146 14.76 -3.75 4.22
CA LEU A 146 15.39 -2.43 4.40
C LEU A 146 16.42 -2.41 5.53
N GLY A 147 16.34 -3.34 6.48
CA GLY A 147 17.36 -3.54 7.52
C GLY A 147 17.56 -2.42 8.54
N HIS A 148 16.77 -1.31 8.44
CA HIS A 148 17.19 -0.04 9.01
C HIS A 148 16.27 0.55 10.09
N HIS A 149 15.06 0.01 10.29
CA HIS A 149 14.11 0.67 11.17
C HIS A 149 13.45 -0.29 12.16
N ARG A 150 14.04 -0.39 13.34
CA ARG A 150 13.33 -1.00 14.46
C ARG A 150 12.22 -0.04 14.89
N ILE A 151 10.97 -0.46 14.68
CA ILE A 151 9.82 0.26 15.24
C ILE A 151 9.96 0.26 16.76
N SER A 152 9.76 1.41 17.39
CA SER A 152 9.78 1.54 18.85
C SER A 152 8.68 0.68 19.49
N GLY A 153 8.85 0.28 20.75
CA GLY A 153 7.82 -0.43 21.49
C GLY A 153 6.47 0.29 21.45
N ARG A 154 6.48 1.63 21.50
CA ARG A 154 5.30 2.47 21.35
C ARG A 154 4.62 2.32 19.98
N GLY A 155 5.39 2.22 18.91
CA GLY A 155 4.84 1.97 17.56
C GLY A 155 4.21 0.59 17.45
N LYS A 156 4.86 -0.46 17.99
CA LYS A 156 4.30 -1.83 18.03
C LYS A 156 3.01 -1.91 18.83
N ALA A 157 2.97 -1.26 19.99
CA ALA A 157 1.76 -1.17 20.81
C ALA A 157 0.62 -0.46 20.06
N GLY A 158 0.93 0.63 19.34
CA GLY A 158 -0.03 1.32 18.50
C GLY A 158 -0.59 0.44 17.39
N LEU A 159 0.26 -0.35 16.69
CA LEU A 159 -0.19 -1.29 15.66
C LEU A 159 -1.14 -2.35 16.25
N GLY A 160 -0.79 -2.95 17.38
CA GLY A 160 -1.65 -3.91 18.09
C GLY A 160 -2.98 -3.29 18.52
N MET A 161 -2.95 -2.07 19.04
CA MET A 161 -4.16 -1.33 19.45
C MET A 161 -5.07 -1.02 18.26
N GLY A 162 -4.51 -0.74 17.07
CA GLY A 162 -5.27 -0.54 15.84
C GLY A 162 -6.05 -1.78 15.42
N LEU A 163 -5.43 -2.95 15.48
CA LEU A 163 -6.11 -4.22 15.21
C LEU A 163 -7.24 -4.49 16.21
N VAL A 164 -7.00 -4.25 17.50
CA VAL A 164 -8.05 -4.39 18.54
C VAL A 164 -9.20 -3.42 18.24
N GLY A 165 -8.91 -2.17 17.90
CA GLY A 165 -9.92 -1.18 17.55
C GLY A 165 -10.81 -1.60 16.37
N LEU A 166 -10.21 -2.20 15.33
CA LEU A 166 -10.96 -2.75 14.20
C LEU A 166 -11.79 -3.99 14.59
N MET A 167 -11.25 -4.88 15.41
CA MET A 167 -12.03 -6.01 15.93
C MET A 167 -13.25 -5.54 16.72
N VAL A 168 -13.12 -4.48 17.52
CA VAL A 168 -14.25 -3.89 18.24
C VAL A 168 -15.23 -3.24 17.28
N LEU A 169 -14.75 -2.49 16.28
CA LEU A 169 -15.57 -1.80 15.29
C LEU A 169 -16.45 -2.77 14.50
N PHE A 170 -15.89 -3.91 14.09
CA PHE A 170 -16.59 -4.94 13.32
C PHE A 170 -17.13 -6.09 14.19
N TRP A 171 -17.20 -5.90 15.52
CA TRP A 171 -17.65 -6.94 16.43
C TRP A 171 -19.04 -7.51 16.11
N PRO A 172 -20.05 -6.71 15.73
CA PRO A 172 -21.35 -7.23 15.36
C PRO A 172 -21.30 -8.15 14.15
N GLU A 173 -20.58 -7.78 13.10
CA GLU A 173 -20.44 -8.57 11.87
C GLU A 173 -19.74 -9.90 12.12
N LEU A 174 -18.69 -9.90 12.98
CA LEU A 174 -17.95 -11.13 13.32
C LEU A 174 -18.82 -12.17 14.05
N HIS A 175 -19.88 -11.75 14.74
CA HIS A 175 -20.76 -12.64 15.47
C HIS A 175 -21.97 -13.11 14.67
N THR A 176 -22.34 -12.39 13.62
CA THR A 176 -23.49 -12.72 12.76
C THR A 176 -23.14 -13.62 11.58
N THR A 177 -21.84 -13.81 11.31
CA THR A 177 -21.36 -14.61 10.18
C THR A 177 -21.65 -16.08 10.43
N THR A 178 -22.63 -16.64 9.73
CA THR A 178 -22.85 -18.08 9.61
C THR A 178 -21.67 -18.74 8.92
N ALA A 179 -21.52 -20.07 9.03
CA ALA A 179 -20.36 -20.81 8.51
C ALA A 179 -19.96 -20.37 7.09
N MET A 180 -18.73 -19.86 6.95
CA MET A 180 -18.19 -19.37 5.68
C MET A 180 -18.17 -20.46 4.62
N GLY A 181 -18.67 -20.12 3.43
CA GLY A 181 -18.56 -20.98 2.25
C GLY A 181 -17.11 -21.04 1.71
N ARG A 182 -16.81 -22.03 0.86
CA ARG A 182 -15.48 -22.18 0.23
C ARG A 182 -15.06 -20.93 -0.53
N ARG A 183 -15.98 -20.21 -1.17
CA ARG A 183 -15.71 -18.98 -1.92
C ARG A 183 -15.28 -17.85 -1.00
N GLU A 184 -15.99 -17.65 0.10
CA GLU A 184 -15.67 -16.61 1.11
C GLU A 184 -14.33 -16.89 1.77
N LEU A 185 -14.04 -18.16 2.11
CA LEU A 185 -12.73 -18.54 2.66
C LEU A 185 -11.60 -18.26 1.65
N ALA A 186 -11.79 -18.62 0.38
CA ALA A 186 -10.81 -18.33 -0.68
C ALA A 186 -10.60 -16.82 -0.84
N ALA A 187 -11.67 -16.02 -0.75
CA ALA A 187 -11.59 -14.56 -0.80
C ALA A 187 -10.83 -14.00 0.39
N CYS A 188 -11.06 -14.49 1.61
CA CYS A 188 -10.31 -14.08 2.81
C CYS A 188 -8.82 -14.42 2.72
N VAL A 189 -8.47 -15.63 2.23
CA VAL A 189 -7.07 -16.02 1.98
C VAL A 189 -6.46 -15.14 0.88
N GLY A 190 -7.22 -14.86 -0.18
CA GLY A 190 -6.82 -13.94 -1.24
C GLY A 190 -6.50 -12.56 -0.69
N LEU A 191 -7.33 -12.00 0.19
CA LEU A 191 -7.10 -10.70 0.83
C LEU A 191 -5.81 -10.67 1.66
N LEU A 192 -5.49 -11.75 2.39
CA LEU A 192 -4.20 -11.87 3.09
C LEU A 192 -3.02 -11.83 2.12
N GLY A 193 -3.11 -12.59 1.02
CA GLY A 193 -2.09 -12.57 -0.04
C GLY A 193 -2.00 -11.22 -0.73
N GLY A 194 -3.13 -10.60 -1.06
CA GLY A 194 -3.21 -9.27 -1.66
C GLY A 194 -2.61 -8.17 -0.78
N SER A 195 -2.90 -8.20 0.53
CA SER A 195 -2.33 -7.26 1.50
C SER A 195 -0.81 -7.44 1.65
N PHE A 196 -0.31 -8.68 1.56
CA PHE A 196 1.13 -8.97 1.52
C PHE A 196 1.78 -8.41 0.25
N LEU A 197 1.19 -8.66 -0.94
CA LEU A 197 1.70 -8.14 -2.21
C LEU A 197 1.69 -6.61 -2.25
N TRP A 198 0.68 -5.99 -1.67
CA TRP A 198 0.63 -4.54 -1.49
C TRP A 198 1.79 -4.03 -0.64
N ALA A 199 2.02 -4.63 0.52
CA ALA A 199 3.12 -4.24 1.41
C ALA A 199 4.48 -4.50 0.75
N LEU A 200 4.65 -5.63 0.05
CA LEU A 200 5.87 -5.98 -0.67
C LEU A 200 6.18 -4.96 -1.77
N GLY A 201 5.21 -4.65 -2.64
CA GLY A 201 5.37 -3.65 -3.69
C GLY A 201 5.72 -2.27 -3.13
N SER A 202 5.12 -1.89 -2.01
CA SER A 202 5.40 -0.61 -1.33
C SER A 202 6.83 -0.54 -0.78
N VAL A 203 7.29 -1.60 -0.12
CA VAL A 203 8.66 -1.69 0.41
C VAL A 203 9.68 -1.74 -0.71
N LEU A 204 9.40 -2.46 -1.81
CA LEU A 204 10.25 -2.49 -3.00
C LEU A 204 10.28 -1.14 -3.70
N SER A 205 9.16 -0.43 -3.82
CA SER A 205 9.13 0.94 -4.35
C SER A 205 10.09 1.85 -3.60
N LYS A 206 10.10 1.75 -2.26
CA LYS A 206 11.02 2.51 -1.42
C LYS A 206 12.47 2.04 -1.55
N ARG A 207 12.71 0.73 -1.60
CA ARG A 207 14.06 0.15 -1.69
C ARG A 207 14.73 0.49 -3.01
N TRP A 208 14.00 0.40 -4.10
CA TRP A 208 14.55 0.57 -5.44
C TRP A 208 14.81 2.02 -5.83
N GLN A 209 14.18 2.99 -5.16
CA GLN A 209 14.36 4.43 -5.36
C GLN A 209 14.85 4.76 -6.79
N SER A 210 13.97 4.55 -7.76
CA SER A 210 14.33 4.48 -9.19
C SER A 210 14.98 5.77 -9.76
N GLY A 211 15.03 6.85 -8.99
CA GLY A 211 15.46 8.17 -9.46
C GLY A 211 14.51 8.79 -10.49
N MET A 212 13.34 8.19 -10.66
CA MET A 212 12.27 8.74 -11.50
C MET A 212 11.53 9.84 -10.74
N ASP A 213 10.99 10.81 -11.48
CA ASP A 213 9.99 11.73 -10.93
C ASP A 213 8.78 10.92 -10.41
N VAL A 214 8.28 11.26 -9.22
CA VAL A 214 7.19 10.53 -8.53
C VAL A 214 5.96 10.37 -9.41
N PHE A 215 5.55 11.44 -10.10
CA PHE A 215 4.37 11.42 -10.96
C PHE A 215 4.57 10.52 -12.18
N SER A 216 5.75 10.56 -12.79
CA SER A 216 6.09 9.70 -13.93
C SER A 216 6.20 8.23 -13.52
N ALA A 217 6.81 7.95 -12.37
CA ALA A 217 6.88 6.60 -11.81
C ALA A 217 5.48 6.06 -11.51
N THR A 218 4.63 6.88 -10.87
CA THR A 218 3.23 6.53 -10.59
C THR A 218 2.46 6.27 -11.89
N GLY A 219 2.65 7.09 -12.91
CA GLY A 219 2.02 6.90 -14.21
C GLY A 219 2.37 5.54 -14.84
N TRP A 220 3.65 5.14 -14.83
CA TRP A 220 4.10 3.82 -15.31
C TRP A 220 3.56 2.67 -14.46
N GLN A 221 3.56 2.81 -13.13
CA GLN A 221 3.00 1.80 -12.22
C GLN A 221 1.52 1.54 -12.52
N VAL A 222 0.73 2.61 -12.64
CA VAL A 222 -0.71 2.53 -12.85
C VAL A 222 -1.03 2.03 -14.25
N ALA A 223 -0.32 2.49 -15.30
CA ALA A 223 -0.51 2.03 -16.66
C ALA A 223 -0.19 0.53 -16.84
N ALA A 224 0.93 0.08 -16.26
CA ALA A 224 1.32 -1.33 -16.31
C ALA A 224 0.29 -2.23 -15.59
N ALA A 225 -0.19 -1.79 -14.43
CA ALA A 225 -1.25 -2.51 -13.73
C ALA A 225 -2.56 -2.53 -14.53
N GLY A 226 -2.91 -1.44 -15.22
CA GLY A 226 -4.05 -1.40 -16.12
C GLY A 226 -3.95 -2.45 -17.22
N ALA A 227 -2.82 -2.50 -17.93
CA ALA A 227 -2.56 -3.49 -18.98
C ALA A 227 -2.61 -4.93 -18.42
N ALA A 228 -1.98 -5.18 -17.28
CA ALA A 228 -1.98 -6.51 -16.67
C ALA A 228 -3.39 -6.95 -16.25
N ASN A 229 -4.20 -6.04 -15.67
CA ASN A 229 -5.59 -6.34 -15.33
C ASN A 229 -6.46 -6.59 -16.58
N PHE A 230 -6.26 -5.86 -17.68
CA PHE A 230 -6.94 -6.14 -18.94
C PHE A 230 -6.59 -7.52 -19.52
N LEU A 231 -5.32 -7.88 -19.50
CA LEU A 231 -4.87 -9.21 -19.94
C LEU A 231 -5.50 -10.30 -19.07
N PHE A 232 -5.55 -10.08 -17.76
CA PHE A 232 -6.21 -11.01 -16.85
C PHE A 232 -7.71 -11.10 -17.11
N ALA A 233 -8.40 -9.98 -17.28
CA ALA A 233 -9.82 -9.95 -17.58
C ALA A 233 -10.15 -10.69 -18.89
N ALA A 234 -9.37 -10.45 -19.94
CA ALA A 234 -9.53 -11.10 -21.24
C ALA A 234 -9.32 -12.63 -21.17
N SER A 235 -8.48 -13.10 -20.23
CA SER A 235 -8.13 -14.52 -20.10
C SER A 235 -9.04 -15.29 -19.14
N PHE A 236 -9.57 -14.63 -18.11
CA PHE A 236 -10.19 -15.32 -16.96
C PHE A 236 -11.56 -14.79 -16.56
N GLU A 237 -12.01 -13.63 -17.09
CA GLU A 237 -13.33 -13.07 -16.79
C GLU A 237 -14.29 -13.17 -17.97
N ASP A 238 -15.55 -13.38 -17.67
CA ASP A 238 -16.63 -13.30 -18.66
C ASP A 238 -17.02 -11.82 -18.88
N VAL A 239 -16.32 -11.17 -19.81
CA VAL A 239 -16.56 -9.76 -20.13
C VAL A 239 -17.92 -9.49 -20.75
N SER A 240 -18.66 -10.53 -21.19
CA SER A 240 -20.02 -10.38 -21.71
C SER A 240 -21.05 -10.04 -20.61
N ARG A 241 -20.69 -10.26 -19.35
CA ARG A 241 -21.55 -9.94 -18.19
C ARG A 241 -21.57 -8.46 -17.82
N VAL A 242 -20.76 -7.63 -18.48
CA VAL A 242 -20.72 -6.18 -18.22
C VAL A 242 -22.09 -5.56 -18.46
N ARG A 243 -22.55 -4.81 -17.48
CA ARG A 243 -23.71 -3.94 -17.61
C ARG A 243 -23.29 -2.50 -17.34
N TRP A 244 -23.27 -1.70 -18.39
CA TRP A 244 -22.93 -0.28 -18.29
C TRP A 244 -24.09 0.50 -17.67
N THR A 245 -24.03 0.70 -16.35
CA THR A 245 -24.98 1.51 -15.63
C THR A 245 -24.36 2.88 -15.30
N MET A 246 -25.16 3.93 -15.22
CA MET A 246 -24.69 5.25 -14.83
C MET A 246 -23.97 5.20 -13.45
N ARG A 247 -24.50 4.42 -12.50
CA ARG A 247 -23.86 4.25 -11.17
C ARG A 247 -22.51 3.58 -11.26
N GLY A 248 -22.38 2.50 -12.03
CA GLY A 248 -21.12 1.79 -12.24
C GLY A 248 -20.06 2.66 -12.93
N VAL A 249 -20.44 3.35 -14.02
CA VAL A 249 -19.55 4.26 -14.74
C VAL A 249 -19.10 5.43 -13.85
N SER A 250 -20.01 6.04 -13.11
CA SER A 250 -19.67 7.13 -12.18
C SER A 250 -18.74 6.66 -11.07
N ALA A 251 -18.95 5.43 -10.55
CA ALA A 251 -18.06 4.83 -9.57
C ALA A 251 -16.64 4.63 -10.15
N VAL A 252 -16.52 4.10 -11.38
CA VAL A 252 -15.21 3.93 -12.05
C VAL A 252 -14.53 5.29 -12.27
N LEU A 253 -15.24 6.31 -12.74
CA LEU A 253 -14.69 7.66 -12.91
C LEU A 253 -14.20 8.25 -11.57
N TYR A 254 -14.98 8.08 -10.51
CA TYR A 254 -14.56 8.45 -9.16
C TYR A 254 -13.28 7.73 -8.75
N LEU A 255 -13.19 6.43 -8.99
CA LEU A 255 -12.01 5.62 -8.70
C LEU A 255 -10.79 6.05 -9.51
N VAL A 256 -10.97 6.47 -10.77
CA VAL A 256 -9.88 7.04 -11.60
C VAL A 256 -9.32 8.30 -10.97
N VAL A 257 -10.18 9.27 -10.65
CA VAL A 257 -9.75 10.59 -10.18
C VAL A 257 -9.29 10.52 -8.72
N CYS A 258 -10.19 10.08 -7.83
CA CYS A 258 -9.95 10.14 -6.39
C CYS A 258 -9.05 9.01 -5.90
N GLY A 259 -9.29 7.78 -6.37
CA GLY A 259 -8.52 6.62 -5.94
C GLY A 259 -7.14 6.54 -6.57
N SER A 260 -7.05 6.75 -7.91
CA SER A 260 -5.82 6.50 -8.65
C SER A 260 -4.99 7.76 -8.87
N TRP A 261 -5.55 8.89 -9.29
CA TRP A 261 -4.73 10.09 -9.49
C TRP A 261 -4.36 10.73 -8.16
N ILE A 262 -5.32 11.05 -7.33
CA ILE A 262 -5.05 11.79 -6.10
C ILE A 262 -4.50 10.85 -5.02
N GLY A 263 -5.27 9.83 -4.66
CA GLY A 263 -4.94 8.95 -3.53
C GLY A 263 -3.64 8.17 -3.74
N TYR A 264 -3.49 7.51 -4.90
CA TYR A 264 -2.30 6.69 -5.16
C TYR A 264 -1.04 7.54 -5.35
N THR A 265 -1.13 8.71 -5.99
CA THR A 265 0.01 9.63 -6.09
C THR A 265 0.45 10.15 -4.73
N ALA A 266 -0.51 10.55 -3.88
CA ALA A 266 -0.22 10.96 -2.52
C ALA A 266 0.43 9.84 -1.70
N TYR A 267 -0.03 8.59 -1.90
CA TYR A 267 0.53 7.42 -1.25
C TYR A 267 1.97 7.13 -1.66
N ILE A 268 2.26 7.10 -2.96
CA ILE A 268 3.63 6.87 -3.46
C ILE A 268 4.56 7.98 -2.98
N TRP A 269 4.08 9.24 -3.02
CA TRP A 269 4.83 10.36 -2.48
C TRP A 269 5.13 10.19 -0.97
N LEU A 270 4.15 9.76 -0.17
CA LEU A 270 4.36 9.46 1.24
C LEU A 270 5.39 8.36 1.45
N LEU A 271 5.38 7.29 0.65
CA LEU A 271 6.35 6.20 0.76
C LEU A 271 7.79 6.68 0.55
N GLU A 272 8.00 7.69 -0.28
CA GLU A 272 9.33 8.26 -0.49
C GLU A 272 9.81 9.13 0.69
N HIS A 273 8.89 9.83 1.35
CA HIS A 273 9.23 10.87 2.33
C HIS A 273 8.99 10.47 3.79
N VAL A 274 8.22 9.41 4.03
CA VAL A 274 7.78 9.01 5.37
C VAL A 274 8.09 7.53 5.60
N PRO A 275 8.43 7.11 6.85
CA PRO A 275 8.58 5.70 7.17
C PRO A 275 7.33 4.88 6.84
N THR A 276 7.52 3.70 6.24
CA THR A 276 6.46 2.77 5.82
C THR A 276 5.47 2.45 6.93
N SER A 277 5.96 2.28 8.18
CA SER A 277 5.14 2.04 9.36
C SER A 277 4.15 3.17 9.69
N LYS A 278 4.49 4.41 9.34
CA LYS A 278 3.58 5.55 9.49
C LYS A 278 2.61 5.62 8.31
N VAL A 279 3.11 5.39 7.10
CA VAL A 279 2.26 5.39 5.90
C VAL A 279 1.19 4.32 6.02
N SER A 280 1.52 3.10 6.49
CA SER A 280 0.59 1.98 6.61
C SER A 280 -0.62 2.23 7.53
N THR A 281 -0.63 3.31 8.31
CA THR A 281 -1.78 3.67 9.18
C THR A 281 -3.07 3.94 8.42
N TYR A 282 -3.00 4.21 7.09
CA TYR A 282 -4.20 4.34 6.26
C TYR A 282 -5.10 3.10 6.36
N ALA A 283 -4.52 1.90 6.49
CA ALA A 283 -5.28 0.66 6.58
C ALA A 283 -6.19 0.59 7.82
N TYR A 284 -5.88 1.34 8.85
CA TYR A 284 -6.72 1.48 10.03
C TYR A 284 -7.72 2.63 9.92
N VAL A 285 -7.32 3.73 9.27
CA VAL A 285 -8.17 4.92 9.16
C VAL A 285 -9.27 4.74 8.11
N ASN A 286 -8.96 4.04 7.01
CA ASN A 286 -9.92 3.86 5.92
C ASN A 286 -11.26 3.27 6.36
N PRO A 287 -11.33 2.19 7.18
CA PRO A 287 -12.60 1.69 7.70
C PRO A 287 -13.37 2.74 8.52
N VAL A 288 -12.66 3.54 9.33
CA VAL A 288 -13.31 4.62 10.12
C VAL A 288 -13.88 5.70 9.22
N VAL A 289 -13.16 6.07 8.16
CA VAL A 289 -13.65 7.04 7.16
C VAL A 289 -14.84 6.46 6.40
N ALA A 290 -14.81 5.18 6.02
CA ALA A 290 -15.93 4.52 5.36
C ALA A 290 -17.20 4.56 6.22
N VAL A 291 -17.10 4.22 7.51
CA VAL A 291 -18.21 4.31 8.47
C VAL A 291 -18.71 5.75 8.62
N PHE A 292 -17.80 6.72 8.75
CA PHE A 292 -18.19 8.13 8.86
C PHE A 292 -18.95 8.61 7.63
N LEU A 293 -18.51 8.24 6.44
CA LEU A 293 -19.19 8.59 5.18
C LEU A 293 -20.53 7.85 5.03
N GLY A 294 -20.63 6.59 5.46
CA GLY A 294 -21.87 5.85 5.53
C GLY A 294 -22.90 6.55 6.42
N TRP A 295 -22.50 6.96 7.62
CA TRP A 295 -23.34 7.76 8.51
C TRP A 295 -23.76 9.10 7.90
N LEU A 296 -22.81 9.85 7.33
CA LEU A 296 -23.07 11.20 6.82
C LEU A 296 -23.93 11.21 5.54
N ILE A 297 -23.64 10.29 4.60
CA ILE A 297 -24.24 10.30 3.25
C ILE A 297 -25.43 9.34 3.16
N LEU A 298 -25.31 8.15 3.76
CA LEU A 298 -26.33 7.09 3.68
C LEU A 298 -27.24 7.06 4.91
N HIS A 299 -26.98 7.92 5.91
CA HIS A 299 -27.72 7.98 7.18
C HIS A 299 -27.72 6.64 7.94
N GLU A 300 -26.62 5.86 7.79
CA GLU A 300 -26.42 4.61 8.50
C GLU A 300 -26.34 4.84 10.01
N ARG A 301 -26.81 3.88 10.78
CA ARG A 301 -26.77 3.98 12.25
C ARG A 301 -25.37 3.64 12.76
N VAL A 302 -24.79 4.55 13.53
CA VAL A 302 -23.54 4.29 14.26
C VAL A 302 -23.89 3.72 15.62
N ASP A 303 -23.58 2.45 15.83
CA ASP A 303 -23.76 1.79 17.11
C ASP A 303 -22.57 2.02 18.07
N ARG A 304 -22.69 1.49 19.29
CA ARG A 304 -21.65 1.64 20.33
C ARG A 304 -20.30 1.00 19.92
N PHE A 305 -20.32 -0.11 19.18
CA PHE A 305 -19.10 -0.82 18.79
C PHE A 305 -18.35 -0.03 17.73
N ILE A 306 -19.08 0.48 16.75
CA ILE A 306 -18.56 1.38 15.71
C ILE A 306 -17.92 2.63 16.36
N ALA A 307 -18.61 3.28 17.30
CA ALA A 307 -18.08 4.47 17.99
C ALA A 307 -16.83 4.15 18.82
N MET A 308 -16.86 3.09 19.63
CA MET A 308 -15.72 2.69 20.48
C MET A 308 -14.52 2.25 19.62
N GLY A 309 -14.75 1.39 18.60
CA GLY A 309 -13.71 0.91 17.71
C GLY A 309 -13.03 2.06 16.97
N SER A 310 -13.81 3.01 16.46
CA SER A 310 -13.29 4.20 15.78
C SER A 310 -12.38 5.04 16.70
N VAL A 311 -12.78 5.26 17.94
CA VAL A 311 -11.95 6.00 18.92
C VAL A 311 -10.63 5.25 19.18
N ILE A 312 -10.67 3.93 19.39
CA ILE A 312 -9.47 3.12 19.61
C ILE A 312 -8.53 3.19 18.38
N VAL A 313 -9.08 3.09 17.17
CA VAL A 313 -8.32 3.22 15.92
C VAL A 313 -7.64 4.58 15.82
N VAL A 314 -8.36 5.68 16.06
CA VAL A 314 -7.78 7.03 16.00
C VAL A 314 -6.64 7.17 17.03
N LEU A 315 -6.82 6.70 18.26
CA LEU A 315 -5.78 6.72 19.28
C LEU A 315 -4.56 5.87 18.87
N SER A 316 -4.78 4.72 18.21
CA SER A 316 -3.69 3.88 17.69
C SER A 316 -2.87 4.61 16.63
N VAL A 317 -3.53 5.31 15.70
CA VAL A 317 -2.87 6.10 14.65
C VAL A 317 -2.02 7.22 15.25
N ILE A 318 -2.55 7.93 16.25
CA ILE A 318 -1.79 8.95 16.99
C ILE A 318 -0.56 8.32 17.64
N LEU A 319 -0.69 7.13 18.23
CA LEU A 319 0.41 6.43 18.88
C LEU A 319 1.49 6.00 17.88
N VAL A 320 1.12 5.42 16.74
CA VAL A 320 2.05 5.01 15.67
C VAL A 320 2.74 6.21 15.04
N THR A 321 1.98 7.23 14.66
CA THR A 321 2.53 8.42 13.97
C THR A 321 3.43 9.26 14.87
N SER A 322 3.16 9.32 16.17
CA SER A 322 3.99 10.00 17.16
C SER A 322 5.24 9.19 17.59
N ALA A 323 5.29 7.89 17.29
CA ALA A 323 6.42 7.04 17.65
C ALA A 323 7.69 7.49 16.90
N LYS A 324 8.79 7.64 17.64
CA LYS A 324 10.10 7.89 17.04
C LYS A 324 10.60 6.62 16.37
N VAL A 325 10.95 6.70 15.10
CA VAL A 325 11.68 5.64 14.39
C VAL A 325 13.13 5.79 14.78
N LYS A 326 13.70 4.82 15.50
CA LYS A 326 15.13 4.82 15.79
C LYS A 326 15.86 4.40 14.51
N ALA A 327 16.63 5.30 13.91
CA ALA A 327 17.65 4.91 12.95
C ALA A 327 18.62 3.96 13.69
N THR A 328 18.77 2.75 13.20
CA THR A 328 19.85 1.88 13.68
C THR A 328 21.13 2.52 13.18
N ALA A 329 21.98 2.99 14.09
CA ALA A 329 23.31 3.43 13.76
C ALA A 329 24.06 2.23 13.18
N VAL A 330 24.09 2.16 11.86
CA VAL A 330 24.96 1.23 11.14
C VAL A 330 26.32 1.85 11.18
N LEU A 331 27.13 1.38 12.17
CA LEU A 331 28.59 1.30 12.15
C LEU A 331 29.32 2.44 11.41
N GLU A 332 29.37 3.59 12.04
CA GLU A 332 30.51 4.49 11.92
C GLU A 332 31.63 3.96 12.85
N LYS A 333 32.19 2.81 12.49
CA LYS A 333 33.45 2.27 13.01
C LYS A 333 34.21 1.63 11.85
N ALA A 334 34.59 2.44 10.89
CA ALA A 334 35.78 2.16 10.14
C ALA A 334 36.95 2.78 10.94
N PRO A 335 37.98 2.00 11.36
CA PRO A 335 39.14 2.57 11.94
C PRO A 335 39.85 3.44 10.88
N PRO A 336 40.52 4.51 11.29
CA PRO A 336 41.29 5.30 10.36
C PRO A 336 42.36 4.42 9.68
N VAL A 337 42.34 4.42 8.34
CA VAL A 337 43.43 3.83 7.56
C VAL A 337 44.62 4.73 7.81
N GLU A 338 45.57 4.27 8.63
CA GLU A 338 46.89 4.86 8.69
C GLU A 338 47.58 4.65 7.33
N VAL A 339 47.72 5.72 6.59
CA VAL A 339 48.56 5.77 5.40
C VAL A 339 49.98 5.98 5.91
N GLY A 340 50.77 4.91 5.89
CA GLY A 340 52.19 4.93 6.04
C GLY A 340 52.90 5.06 4.67
#